data_92c433a9424593a5a39379a2e1ca35df
#
_entry.id   92c433a9424593a5a39379a2e1ca35df
#
_cell.length_a   1.000
_cell.length_b   1.000
_cell.length_c   1.000
_cell.angle_alpha   90.00
_cell.angle_beta   90.00
_cell.angle_gamma   90.00
#
_symmetry.space_group_name_H-M   'P 1'
#
loop_
_entity.id
_entity.type
_entity.pdbx_description
1 polymer ?
#
loop_
_entity_poly.entity_id
_entity_poly.type
_entity_poly.pdbx_seq_one_letter_code
_entity_poly.pdbx_strand_id
1 'polypeptide(L)'
;VARQTLQPDTTRQASAQAGALPVSGQIWNNLCGLARSKTLWGVLLLAVLWGYGYAMNTPAVDMDDLAIATYQQGGEFLRQGRITVWLLQALTGIMTYQRFWPELFFALSLVLAGILLAAVLYTAARRQAKQPGAQLLAAGLLLWPYHGEILMYSNQCGVGFGYLLCALALALALPHLLCGWRNSLPGACGAVVCLCFALGLYESFAPVWLTLLCAALLLDAAAAEPHSRKAGKIWGSILRGLWPLAAALVLRKGLAALLCAANGVSGQDGTASKTIFWFQRDSVRAAVVIPVREWLTNYLARAFGIPALALLALASWAVVLWVLRHRGGNGRALFAAGLIVSQFSLGILQGTGAQMARAVQCFAVFVPFAAWLWLAPALDRGKQGGAKAIICAALAGAMLAVELISLTGTIRYNRDRWQYEERLLIKTADELNDLDPAGTLPVAFVGQAELSPELQERLVIPAANPAYKAAYLIYTVLGGPLGDLDRYENPQTMVINWAQDAFGGKEQIALLMQQVGRPCALADADQQDAADTLAEAGEAPVGVSLQDGYLLVNFTGWTAE
;
A
#
# COMPACT_ATOMS: atom_id res chain seq x y z
N VAL A 1 -1.50 33.57 -61.04
CA VAL A 1 -1.84 33.54 -59.58
C VAL A 1 -0.76 32.73 -58.90
N ALA A 2 0.25 33.45 -58.34
CA ALA A 2 1.42 32.86 -57.68
C ALA A 2 1.02 32.26 -56.33
N ARG A 3 1.28 30.95 -56.14
CA ARG A 3 1.30 30.32 -54.83
C ARG A 3 2.55 30.78 -54.06
N GLN A 4 2.37 31.70 -53.11
CA GLN A 4 3.36 31.94 -52.06
C GLN A 4 3.36 30.73 -51.12
N THR A 5 4.36 29.88 -51.21
CA THR A 5 4.70 28.88 -50.19
C THR A 5 5.22 29.60 -48.96
N LEU A 6 4.39 29.72 -47.94
CA LEU A 6 4.81 30.10 -46.58
C LEU A 6 5.81 29.07 -46.09
N GLN A 7 7.10 29.35 -46.15
CA GLN A 7 8.12 28.62 -45.39
C GLN A 7 7.81 28.82 -43.89
N PRO A 8 7.74 27.75 -43.07
CA PRO A 8 7.59 27.92 -41.64
C PRO A 8 8.84 28.58 -41.09
N ASP A 9 8.61 29.64 -40.36
CA ASP A 9 9.61 30.51 -39.72
C ASP A 9 10.42 29.72 -38.69
N THR A 10 11.46 29.04 -39.12
CA THR A 10 12.37 28.21 -38.29
C THR A 10 13.10 29.04 -37.25
N THR A 11 13.20 30.35 -37.43
CA THR A 11 13.81 31.28 -36.49
C THR A 11 12.91 31.55 -35.28
N ARG A 12 11.58 31.56 -35.42
CA ARG A 12 10.64 31.70 -34.29
C ARG A 12 10.57 30.45 -33.42
N GLN A 13 10.73 29.26 -33.99
CA GLN A 13 10.80 28.00 -33.21
C GLN A 13 12.11 27.87 -32.43
N ALA A 14 13.24 28.32 -33.00
CA ALA A 14 14.53 28.31 -32.33
C ALA A 14 14.60 29.32 -31.17
N SER A 15 14.00 30.53 -31.31
CA SER A 15 13.96 31.52 -30.23
C SER A 15 13.00 31.16 -29.10
N ALA A 16 11.90 30.44 -29.39
CA ALA A 16 10.99 29.92 -28.38
C ALA A 16 11.59 28.76 -27.55
N GLN A 17 12.55 28.01 -28.13
CA GLN A 17 13.28 26.94 -27.42
C GLN A 17 14.45 27.47 -26.59
N ALA A 18 15.06 28.60 -26.94
CA ALA A 18 16.20 29.19 -26.23
C ALA A 18 15.86 29.78 -24.84
N GLY A 19 14.56 29.95 -24.50
CA GLY A 19 14.10 30.46 -23.20
C GLY A 19 13.40 29.44 -22.32
N ALA A 20 13.26 28.18 -22.74
CA ALA A 20 12.58 27.17 -21.93
C ALA A 20 13.50 26.66 -20.81
N LEU A 21 13.02 26.76 -19.57
CA LEU A 21 13.72 26.20 -18.41
C LEU A 21 14.01 24.70 -18.61
N PRO A 22 15.15 24.20 -18.11
CA PRO A 22 15.42 22.76 -18.11
C PRO A 22 14.33 22.02 -17.31
N VAL A 23 14.14 20.72 -17.61
CA VAL A 23 13.08 19.90 -16.97
C VAL A 23 13.13 19.98 -15.45
N SER A 24 14.31 19.94 -14.84
CA SER A 24 14.49 20.11 -13.39
C SER A 24 14.03 21.47 -12.89
N GLY A 25 14.29 22.55 -13.63
CA GLY A 25 13.81 23.89 -13.33
C GLY A 25 12.28 24.01 -13.40
N GLN A 26 11.65 23.31 -14.37
CA GLN A 26 10.18 23.25 -14.46
C GLN A 26 9.56 22.49 -13.29
N ILE A 27 10.15 21.36 -12.87
CA ILE A 27 9.73 20.63 -11.66
C ILE A 27 9.80 21.56 -10.46
N TRP A 28 10.93 22.25 -10.29
CA TRP A 28 11.14 23.15 -9.16
C TRP A 28 10.12 24.29 -9.14
N ASN A 29 9.86 24.92 -10.28
CA ASN A 29 8.86 26.00 -10.39
C ASN A 29 7.45 25.49 -10.07
N ASN A 30 7.07 24.32 -10.58
CA ASN A 30 5.77 23.71 -10.27
C ASN A 30 5.68 23.39 -8.78
N LEU A 31 6.73 22.82 -8.18
CA LEU A 31 6.79 22.49 -6.76
C LEU A 31 6.67 23.75 -5.90
N CYS A 32 7.46 24.80 -6.19
CA CYS A 32 7.38 26.07 -5.46
C CYS A 32 6.01 26.75 -5.60
N GLY A 33 5.39 26.66 -6.79
CA GLY A 33 4.04 27.17 -7.01
C GLY A 33 3.00 26.45 -6.16
N LEU A 34 3.06 25.14 -6.08
CA LEU A 34 2.18 24.32 -5.26
C LEU A 34 2.45 24.51 -3.76
N ALA A 35 3.71 24.54 -3.33
CA ALA A 35 4.09 24.73 -1.93
C ALA A 35 3.61 26.05 -1.34
N ARG A 36 3.44 27.11 -2.16
CA ARG A 36 2.90 28.41 -1.73
C ARG A 36 1.37 28.45 -1.67
N SER A 37 0.69 27.40 -2.11
CA SER A 37 -0.77 27.37 -2.20
C SER A 37 -1.42 27.10 -0.85
N LYS A 38 -2.00 28.10 -0.21
CA LYS A 38 -2.74 27.94 1.04
C LYS A 38 -3.94 27.00 0.89
N THR A 39 -4.63 27.02 -0.25
CA THR A 39 -5.78 26.15 -0.51
C THR A 39 -5.37 24.69 -0.66
N LEU A 40 -4.21 24.39 -1.29
CA LEU A 40 -3.68 23.04 -1.36
C LEU A 40 -3.37 22.51 0.05
N TRP A 41 -2.64 23.27 0.85
CA TRP A 41 -2.34 22.89 2.23
C TRP A 41 -3.60 22.72 3.09
N GLY A 42 -4.60 23.59 2.93
CA GLY A 42 -5.89 23.46 3.63
C GLY A 42 -6.59 22.14 3.30
N VAL A 43 -6.68 21.79 2.01
CA VAL A 43 -7.29 20.51 1.59
C VAL A 43 -6.51 19.32 2.13
N LEU A 44 -5.18 19.33 2.05
CA LEU A 44 -4.35 18.22 2.52
C LEU A 44 -4.38 18.10 4.04
N LEU A 45 -4.39 19.21 4.77
CA LEU A 45 -4.54 19.21 6.23
C LEU A 45 -5.89 18.61 6.65
N LEU A 46 -6.98 19.00 6.01
CA LEU A 46 -8.30 18.41 6.27
C LEU A 46 -8.31 16.91 5.93
N ALA A 47 -7.69 16.50 4.83
CA ALA A 47 -7.57 15.11 4.47
C ALA A 47 -6.75 14.30 5.49
N VAL A 48 -5.68 14.87 6.05
CA VAL A 48 -4.91 14.24 7.15
C VAL A 48 -5.76 14.13 8.40
N LEU A 49 -6.41 15.21 8.82
CA LEU A 49 -7.21 15.22 10.06
C LEU A 49 -8.39 14.24 9.99
N TRP A 50 -9.11 14.22 8.88
CA TRP A 50 -10.27 13.34 8.74
C TRP A 50 -9.88 11.89 8.38
N GLY A 51 -8.85 11.72 7.54
CA GLY A 51 -8.41 10.38 7.13
C GLY A 51 -7.64 9.65 8.21
N TYR A 52 -6.78 10.33 8.95
CA TYR A 52 -5.81 9.71 9.86
C TYR A 52 -5.94 10.12 11.32
N GLY A 53 -6.70 11.20 11.64
CA GLY A 53 -6.79 11.72 13.00
C GLY A 53 -7.31 10.70 14.00
N TYR A 54 -8.23 9.82 13.60
CA TYR A 54 -8.71 8.74 14.45
C TYR A 54 -7.59 7.72 14.73
N ALA A 55 -6.83 7.32 13.71
CA ALA A 55 -5.69 6.41 13.89
C ALA A 55 -4.62 6.99 14.84
N MET A 56 -4.33 8.28 14.71
CA MET A 56 -3.33 8.96 15.56
C MET A 56 -3.72 9.00 17.03
N ASN A 57 -5.03 9.04 17.33
CA ASN A 57 -5.53 9.17 18.70
C ASN A 57 -5.90 7.82 19.34
N THR A 58 -6.18 6.81 18.53
CA THR A 58 -6.67 5.51 19.03
C THR A 58 -5.62 4.44 18.76
N PRO A 59 -5.00 3.86 19.79
CA PRO A 59 -4.03 2.80 19.59
C PRO A 59 -4.70 1.56 19.01
N ALA A 60 -3.92 0.75 18.31
CA ALA A 60 -4.23 -0.64 18.03
C ALA A 60 -2.92 -1.41 17.99
N VAL A 61 -3.00 -2.68 18.38
CA VAL A 61 -1.92 -3.64 18.23
C VAL A 61 -2.35 -4.65 17.20
N ASP A 62 -1.43 -5.09 16.38
CA ASP A 62 -1.66 -6.17 15.42
C ASP A 62 -0.57 -7.25 15.57
N MET A 63 -0.75 -8.39 14.89
CA MET A 63 0.15 -9.54 15.00
C MET A 63 1.61 -9.22 14.70
N ASP A 64 1.86 -8.37 13.69
CA ASP A 64 3.23 -7.98 13.32
C ASP A 64 3.87 -7.12 14.42
N ASP A 65 3.08 -6.33 15.15
CA ASP A 65 3.57 -5.51 16.27
C ASP A 65 4.01 -6.40 17.43
N LEU A 66 3.25 -7.45 17.74
CA LEU A 66 3.62 -8.45 18.73
C LEU A 66 4.84 -9.26 18.32
N ALA A 67 4.92 -9.67 17.05
CA ALA A 67 6.08 -10.36 16.52
C ALA A 67 7.36 -9.52 16.67
N ILE A 68 7.29 -8.23 16.37
CA ILE A 68 8.43 -7.31 16.53
C ILE A 68 8.82 -7.17 18.01
N ALA A 69 7.86 -7.02 18.90
CA ALA A 69 8.10 -6.92 20.33
C ALA A 69 8.76 -8.19 20.89
N THR A 70 8.34 -9.38 20.41
CA THR A 70 8.87 -10.67 20.85
C THR A 70 10.27 -10.93 20.30
N TYR A 71 10.48 -10.67 19.00
CA TYR A 71 11.77 -10.94 18.34
C TYR A 71 12.83 -9.88 18.61
N GLN A 72 12.49 -8.78 19.25
CA GLN A 72 13.39 -7.66 19.63
C GLN A 72 14.31 -7.16 18.51
N GLN A 73 13.97 -7.33 17.17
CA GLN A 73 15.10 -7.45 16.30
C GLN A 73 14.98 -6.91 14.90
N GLY A 74 15.67 -5.83 14.71
CA GLY A 74 16.02 -5.36 13.39
C GLY A 74 16.65 -6.39 12.45
N GLY A 75 17.19 -7.50 12.98
CA GLY A 75 17.77 -8.58 12.19
C GLY A 75 16.80 -9.28 11.26
N GLU A 76 15.53 -9.45 11.66
CA GLU A 76 14.51 -10.06 10.80
C GLU A 76 14.22 -9.20 9.57
N PHE A 77 14.15 -7.89 9.72
CA PHE A 77 13.99 -6.99 8.58
C PHE A 77 15.15 -7.08 7.60
N LEU A 78 16.39 -7.24 8.10
CA LEU A 78 17.56 -7.44 7.24
C LEU A 78 17.49 -8.76 6.47
N ARG A 79 17.07 -9.86 7.12
CA ARG A 79 16.87 -11.16 6.47
C ARG A 79 15.85 -11.08 5.33
N GLN A 80 14.76 -10.36 5.55
CA GLN A 80 13.73 -10.10 4.53
C GLN A 80 14.17 -9.10 3.45
N GLY A 81 15.35 -8.48 3.57
CA GLY A 81 15.83 -7.43 2.67
C GLY A 81 15.12 -6.08 2.86
N ARG A 82 14.42 -5.90 3.99
CA ARG A 82 13.73 -4.64 4.36
C ARG A 82 14.70 -3.66 5.03
N ILE A 83 15.78 -3.34 4.32
CA ILE A 83 16.89 -2.53 4.83
C ILE A 83 16.48 -1.14 5.32
N THR A 84 15.47 -0.54 4.69
CA THR A 84 15.00 0.80 5.05
C THR A 84 14.13 0.76 6.30
N VAL A 85 13.34 -0.31 6.50
CA VAL A 85 12.60 -0.53 7.76
C VAL A 85 13.60 -0.66 8.91
N TRP A 86 14.64 -1.49 8.75
CA TRP A 86 15.70 -1.63 9.75
C TRP A 86 16.40 -0.30 10.04
N LEU A 87 16.74 0.47 9.00
CA LEU A 87 17.41 1.77 9.16
C LEU A 87 16.53 2.78 9.88
N LEU A 88 15.25 2.89 9.52
CA LEU A 88 14.31 3.79 10.18
C LEU A 88 14.13 3.39 11.65
N GLN A 89 14.01 2.10 11.93
CA GLN A 89 13.96 1.57 13.29
C GLN A 89 15.21 1.95 14.10
N ALA A 90 16.39 1.70 13.52
CA ALA A 90 17.67 1.96 14.19
C ALA A 90 17.90 3.47 14.46
N LEU A 91 17.45 4.34 13.55
CA LEU A 91 17.65 5.79 13.67
C LEU A 91 16.60 6.51 14.52
N THR A 92 15.38 6.08 14.48
CA THR A 92 14.25 6.85 15.02
C THR A 92 13.41 6.10 16.04
N GLY A 93 13.53 4.76 16.10
CA GLY A 93 12.62 3.91 16.87
C GLY A 93 11.16 3.98 16.41
N ILE A 94 10.84 4.69 15.31
CA ILE A 94 9.47 4.98 14.87
C ILE A 94 8.69 3.73 14.47
N MET A 95 9.41 2.64 14.17
CA MET A 95 8.80 1.35 13.80
C MET A 95 8.51 0.46 15.01
N THR A 96 8.88 0.88 16.22
CA THR A 96 8.41 0.25 17.44
C THR A 96 6.99 0.69 17.73
N TYR A 97 6.27 -0.14 18.51
CA TYR A 97 4.93 0.20 18.96
C TYR A 97 4.92 1.55 19.70
N GLN A 98 4.65 2.61 18.94
CA GLN A 98 4.55 3.99 19.44
C GLN A 98 3.24 4.57 18.93
N ARG A 99 2.55 5.30 19.78
CA ARG A 99 1.32 6.00 19.42
C ARG A 99 1.65 7.30 18.70
N PHE A 100 0.80 7.71 17.75
CA PHE A 100 0.80 9.01 17.08
C PHE A 100 1.91 9.20 16.04
N TRP A 101 3.18 8.99 16.37
CA TRP A 101 4.30 9.32 15.48
C TRP A 101 4.36 8.49 14.20
N PRO A 102 4.11 7.18 14.22
CA PRO A 102 4.11 6.38 13.01
C PRO A 102 3.05 6.84 12.00
N GLU A 103 1.83 7.07 12.46
CA GLU A 103 0.72 7.52 11.62
C GLU A 103 0.94 8.95 11.08
N LEU A 104 1.48 9.84 11.92
CA LEU A 104 1.83 11.20 11.49
C LEU A 104 2.95 11.17 10.45
N PHE A 105 4.01 10.39 10.68
CA PHE A 105 5.10 10.22 9.73
C PHE A 105 4.61 9.68 8.38
N PHE A 106 3.73 8.68 8.43
CA PHE A 106 3.09 8.11 7.25
C PHE A 106 2.30 9.18 6.47
N ALA A 107 1.39 9.88 7.15
CA ALA A 107 0.52 10.88 6.53
C ALA A 107 1.33 12.07 5.96
N LEU A 108 2.31 12.59 6.69
CA LEU A 108 3.17 13.68 6.21
C LEU A 108 4.00 13.27 5.00
N SER A 109 4.50 12.04 5.01
CA SER A 109 5.25 11.49 3.87
C SER A 109 4.37 11.42 2.61
N LEU A 110 3.10 10.99 2.75
CA LEU A 110 2.14 10.97 1.65
C LEU A 110 1.78 12.38 1.15
N VAL A 111 1.62 13.36 2.05
CA VAL A 111 1.40 14.77 1.68
C VAL A 111 2.54 15.28 0.81
N LEU A 112 3.77 15.09 1.25
CA LEU A 112 4.96 15.52 0.50
C LEU A 112 5.08 14.75 -0.83
N ALA A 113 4.81 13.45 -0.83
CA ALA A 113 4.80 12.61 -2.04
C ALA A 113 3.76 13.13 -3.04
N GLY A 114 2.55 13.42 -2.60
CA GLY A 114 1.46 13.90 -3.45
C GLY A 114 1.77 15.27 -4.10
N ILE A 115 2.31 16.22 -3.33
CA ILE A 115 2.72 17.54 -3.85
C ILE A 115 3.83 17.39 -4.89
N LEU A 116 4.88 16.60 -4.58
CA LEU A 116 6.01 16.36 -5.49
C LEU A 116 5.54 15.63 -6.75
N LEU A 117 4.71 14.59 -6.60
CA LEU A 117 4.16 13.83 -7.72
C LEU A 117 3.33 14.72 -8.65
N ALA A 118 2.47 15.59 -8.10
CA ALA A 118 1.74 16.57 -8.88
C ALA A 118 2.70 17.47 -9.68
N ALA A 119 3.73 18.04 -9.04
CA ALA A 119 4.71 18.89 -9.73
C ALA A 119 5.40 18.15 -10.90
N VAL A 120 5.79 16.89 -10.69
CA VAL A 120 6.47 16.04 -11.68
C VAL A 120 5.54 15.68 -12.84
N LEU A 121 4.30 15.26 -12.58
CA LEU A 121 3.34 14.86 -13.61
C LEU A 121 2.89 16.05 -14.47
N TYR A 122 2.68 17.22 -13.85
CA TYR A 122 2.43 18.45 -14.63
C TYR A 122 3.61 18.81 -15.54
N THR A 123 4.84 18.63 -15.05
CA THR A 123 6.06 18.85 -15.86
C THR A 123 6.14 17.84 -17.00
N ALA A 124 5.90 16.55 -16.76
CA ALA A 124 5.84 15.52 -17.79
C ALA A 124 4.76 15.82 -18.85
N ALA A 125 3.63 16.39 -18.44
CA ALA A 125 2.58 16.87 -19.33
C ALA A 125 2.92 18.20 -20.05
N ARG A 126 4.11 18.78 -19.82
CA ARG A 126 4.56 20.09 -20.32
C ARG A 126 3.58 21.22 -19.95
N ARG A 127 3.07 21.18 -18.73
CA ARG A 127 2.11 22.15 -18.20
C ARG A 127 2.61 22.78 -16.90
N GLN A 128 2.14 23.98 -16.63
CA GLN A 128 2.26 24.58 -15.31
C GLN A 128 1.25 23.94 -14.36
N ALA A 129 1.68 23.60 -13.16
CA ALA A 129 0.83 23.00 -12.16
C ALA A 129 -0.28 23.96 -11.71
N LYS A 130 -1.50 23.46 -11.68
CA LYS A 130 -2.69 24.18 -11.21
C LYS A 130 -3.31 23.50 -10.00
N GLN A 131 -3.83 24.30 -9.09
CA GLN A 131 -4.28 23.84 -7.79
C GLN A 131 -5.37 22.75 -7.83
N PRO A 132 -6.47 22.88 -8.60
CA PRO A 132 -7.54 21.87 -8.55
C PRO A 132 -7.07 20.47 -8.98
N GLY A 133 -6.29 20.38 -10.06
CA GLY A 133 -5.75 19.10 -10.48
C GLY A 133 -4.66 18.55 -9.56
N ALA A 134 -3.83 19.43 -8.96
CA ALA A 134 -2.84 19.03 -7.97
C ALA A 134 -3.48 18.55 -6.67
N GLN A 135 -4.57 19.19 -6.23
CA GLN A 135 -5.36 18.76 -5.08
C GLN A 135 -5.94 17.36 -5.30
N LEU A 136 -6.50 17.10 -6.49
CA LEU A 136 -7.03 15.78 -6.83
C LEU A 136 -5.96 14.68 -6.77
N LEU A 137 -4.77 14.92 -7.36
CA LEU A 137 -3.67 13.97 -7.32
C LEU A 137 -3.16 13.71 -5.90
N ALA A 138 -2.90 14.78 -5.14
CA ALA A 138 -2.29 14.69 -3.82
C ALA A 138 -3.27 14.15 -2.79
N ALA A 139 -4.53 14.59 -2.79
CA ALA A 139 -5.55 14.11 -1.89
C ALA A 139 -5.97 12.65 -2.22
N GLY A 140 -6.07 12.29 -3.50
CA GLY A 140 -6.37 10.92 -3.89
C GLY A 140 -5.26 9.94 -3.49
N LEU A 141 -3.98 10.31 -3.63
CA LEU A 141 -2.89 9.51 -3.09
C LEU A 141 -3.00 9.36 -1.56
N LEU A 142 -3.29 10.47 -0.86
CA LEU A 142 -3.37 10.51 0.60
C LEU A 142 -4.55 9.69 1.13
N LEU A 143 -5.71 9.76 0.49
CA LEU A 143 -6.95 9.14 0.97
C LEU A 143 -7.16 7.72 0.45
N TRP A 144 -6.18 7.12 -0.24
CA TRP A 144 -6.32 5.78 -0.78
C TRP A 144 -6.66 4.76 0.32
N PRO A 145 -7.78 4.02 0.20
CA PRO A 145 -8.32 3.23 1.31
C PRO A 145 -7.41 2.11 1.85
N TYR A 146 -6.54 1.56 0.99
CA TYR A 146 -5.63 0.49 1.42
C TYR A 146 -4.52 0.96 2.36
N HIS A 147 -4.35 2.26 2.53
CA HIS A 147 -3.52 2.81 3.59
C HIS A 147 -4.04 2.46 4.98
N GLY A 148 -5.37 2.23 5.12
CA GLY A 148 -5.96 1.76 6.37
C GLY A 148 -5.44 0.39 6.80
N GLU A 149 -5.21 -0.54 5.86
CA GLU A 149 -4.58 -1.83 6.18
C GLU A 149 -3.09 -1.69 6.52
N ILE A 150 -2.38 -0.77 5.85
CA ILE A 150 -0.97 -0.50 6.18
C ILE A 150 -0.84 0.02 7.61
N LEU A 151 -1.76 0.87 8.04
CA LEU A 151 -1.77 1.46 9.38
C LEU A 151 -2.21 0.49 10.49
N MET A 152 -2.60 -0.74 10.14
CA MET A 152 -2.78 -1.80 11.13
C MET A 152 -1.44 -2.21 11.76
N TYR A 153 -0.34 -2.01 11.05
CA TYR A 153 0.99 -2.49 11.41
C TYR A 153 1.93 -1.32 11.63
N SER A 154 2.40 -1.13 12.85
CA SER A 154 3.35 -0.05 13.21
C SER A 154 4.63 -0.11 12.39
N ASN A 155 5.11 -1.33 12.08
CA ASN A 155 6.30 -1.56 11.27
C ASN A 155 6.16 -1.13 9.81
N GLN A 156 4.95 -0.91 9.33
CA GLN A 156 4.68 -0.52 7.95
C GLN A 156 4.42 0.98 7.76
N CYS A 157 4.46 1.78 8.83
CA CYS A 157 4.29 3.24 8.74
C CYS A 157 5.29 3.92 7.79
N GLY A 158 6.47 3.32 7.58
CA GLY A 158 7.46 3.77 6.59
C GLY A 158 7.00 3.66 5.13
N VAL A 159 5.92 2.95 4.84
CA VAL A 159 5.38 2.82 3.47
C VAL A 159 4.99 4.19 2.89
N GLY A 160 4.45 5.10 3.68
CA GLY A 160 4.22 6.48 3.25
C GLY A 160 5.49 7.16 2.72
N PHE A 161 6.61 6.95 3.39
CA PHE A 161 7.94 7.43 2.95
C PHE A 161 8.39 6.77 1.64
N GLY A 162 8.03 5.52 1.39
CA GLY A 162 8.28 4.84 0.12
C GLY A 162 7.63 5.52 -1.08
N TYR A 163 6.42 6.04 -0.94
CA TYR A 163 5.79 6.87 -2.00
C TYR A 163 6.56 8.17 -2.24
N LEU A 164 7.06 8.82 -1.19
CA LEU A 164 7.89 10.02 -1.32
C LEU A 164 9.20 9.71 -2.03
N LEU A 165 9.85 8.59 -1.70
CA LEU A 165 11.06 8.13 -2.39
C LEU A 165 10.79 7.82 -3.86
N CYS A 166 9.68 7.19 -4.21
CA CYS A 166 9.30 6.94 -5.61
C CYS A 166 9.00 8.24 -6.37
N ALA A 167 8.32 9.20 -5.74
CA ALA A 167 8.07 10.51 -6.34
C ALA A 167 9.38 11.28 -6.56
N LEU A 168 10.31 11.23 -5.60
CA LEU A 168 11.64 11.82 -5.71
C LEU A 168 12.48 11.12 -6.79
N ALA A 169 12.44 9.79 -6.84
CA ALA A 169 13.09 9.02 -7.90
C ALA A 169 12.59 9.45 -9.29
N LEU A 170 11.27 9.63 -9.47
CA LEU A 170 10.73 10.11 -10.72
C LEU A 170 11.16 11.55 -11.02
N ALA A 171 11.18 12.43 -10.03
CA ALA A 171 11.64 13.81 -10.20
C ALA A 171 13.10 13.87 -10.69
N LEU A 172 13.96 13.04 -10.11
CA LEU A 172 15.38 12.93 -10.45
C LEU A 172 15.59 12.27 -11.83
N ALA A 173 14.81 11.24 -12.14
CA ALA A 173 14.92 10.50 -13.40
C ALA A 173 14.26 11.21 -14.58
N LEU A 174 13.28 12.10 -14.37
CA LEU A 174 12.49 12.70 -15.46
C LEU A 174 13.35 13.39 -16.53
N PRO A 175 14.38 14.20 -16.21
CA PRO A 175 15.27 14.76 -17.22
C PRO A 175 15.96 13.67 -18.06
N HIS A 176 16.39 12.59 -17.43
CA HIS A 176 17.01 11.44 -18.10
C HIS A 176 16.02 10.71 -19.04
N LEU A 177 14.79 10.54 -18.58
CA LEU A 177 13.73 9.89 -19.36
C LEU A 177 13.38 10.69 -20.62
N LEU A 178 13.28 12.03 -20.50
CA LEU A 178 12.80 12.90 -21.56
C LEU A 178 13.91 13.40 -22.49
N CYS A 179 15.11 13.73 -21.97
CA CYS A 179 16.18 14.38 -22.70
C CYS A 179 17.31 13.42 -23.16
N GLY A 180 17.36 12.19 -22.65
CA GLY A 180 18.33 11.16 -23.07
C GLY A 180 19.51 10.93 -22.12
N TRP A 181 20.40 9.98 -22.50
CA TRP A 181 21.43 9.43 -21.62
C TRP A 181 22.49 10.43 -21.12
N ARG A 182 22.90 11.37 -21.96
CA ARG A 182 24.06 12.23 -21.66
C ARG A 182 23.80 13.37 -20.68
N ASN A 183 22.54 13.81 -20.58
CA ASN A 183 22.25 15.11 -19.93
C ASN A 183 21.86 15.02 -18.43
N SER A 184 21.72 13.82 -17.85
CA SER A 184 21.17 13.68 -16.49
C SER A 184 21.46 12.34 -15.82
N LEU A 185 22.62 11.73 -16.12
CA LEU A 185 23.04 10.49 -15.47
C LEU A 185 23.08 10.62 -13.93
N PRO A 186 23.58 11.73 -13.32
CA PRO A 186 23.55 11.89 -11.87
C PRO A 186 22.15 11.82 -11.27
N GLY A 187 21.15 12.42 -11.94
CA GLY A 187 19.76 12.32 -11.50
C GLY A 187 19.23 10.89 -11.57
N ALA A 188 19.57 10.14 -12.62
CA ALA A 188 19.20 8.74 -12.73
C ALA A 188 19.88 7.86 -11.66
N CYS A 189 21.15 8.12 -11.31
CA CYS A 189 21.82 7.48 -10.19
C CYS A 189 21.14 7.82 -8.85
N GLY A 190 20.75 9.08 -8.63
CA GLY A 190 19.95 9.49 -7.49
C GLY A 190 18.62 8.74 -7.42
N ALA A 191 17.96 8.51 -8.56
CA ALA A 191 16.74 7.70 -8.63
C ALA A 191 16.99 6.23 -8.22
N VAL A 192 18.14 5.63 -8.59
CA VAL A 192 18.54 4.28 -8.14
C VAL A 192 18.60 4.23 -6.62
N VAL A 193 19.22 5.23 -5.97
CA VAL A 193 19.32 5.29 -4.50
C VAL A 193 17.92 5.40 -3.88
N CYS A 194 17.08 6.32 -4.36
CA CYS A 194 15.71 6.46 -3.85
C CYS A 194 14.91 5.18 -4.01
N LEU A 195 14.99 4.51 -5.17
CA LEU A 195 14.30 3.25 -5.42
C LEU A 195 14.85 2.11 -4.56
N CYS A 196 16.17 2.06 -4.33
CA CYS A 196 16.77 1.08 -3.44
C CYS A 196 16.16 1.16 -2.03
N PHE A 197 16.03 2.36 -1.48
CA PHE A 197 15.41 2.57 -0.18
C PHE A 197 13.89 2.36 -0.21
N ALA A 198 13.17 2.74 -1.27
CA ALA A 198 11.76 2.43 -1.40
C ALA A 198 11.48 0.92 -1.41
N LEU A 199 12.24 0.17 -2.21
CA LEU A 199 12.20 -1.30 -2.27
C LEU A 199 12.65 -1.95 -0.96
N GLY A 200 13.51 -1.28 -0.21
CA GLY A 200 13.93 -1.68 1.13
C GLY A 200 12.87 -1.47 2.20
N LEU A 201 11.80 -0.72 1.93
CA LEU A 201 10.59 -0.66 2.76
C LEU A 201 9.63 -1.78 2.40
N TYR A 202 9.30 -1.88 1.11
CA TYR A 202 8.36 -2.88 0.61
C TYR A 202 8.57 -3.15 -0.88
N GLU A 203 8.51 -4.42 -1.29
CA GLU A 203 8.77 -4.80 -2.69
C GLU A 203 7.70 -4.30 -3.67
N SER A 204 6.49 -4.03 -3.17
CA SER A 204 5.40 -3.46 -3.95
C SER A 204 5.65 -2.05 -4.49
N PHE A 205 6.76 -1.40 -4.10
CA PHE A 205 7.20 -0.16 -4.74
C PHE A 205 7.78 -0.37 -6.14
N ALA A 206 8.11 -1.59 -6.56
CA ALA A 206 8.43 -1.88 -7.96
C ALA A 206 7.23 -1.62 -8.90
N PRO A 207 6.01 -2.16 -8.65
CA PRO A 207 4.79 -1.76 -9.36
C PRO A 207 4.49 -0.26 -9.31
N VAL A 208 4.71 0.40 -8.16
CA VAL A 208 4.52 1.86 -8.05
C VAL A 208 5.44 2.61 -9.02
N TRP A 209 6.74 2.26 -9.04
CA TRP A 209 7.68 2.85 -9.99
C TRP A 209 7.27 2.62 -11.45
N LEU A 210 6.89 1.40 -11.81
CA LEU A 210 6.45 1.07 -13.17
C LEU A 210 5.21 1.86 -13.57
N THR A 211 4.25 2.03 -12.66
CA THR A 211 3.05 2.85 -12.85
C THR A 211 3.43 4.32 -13.09
N LEU A 212 4.30 4.88 -12.25
CA LEU A 212 4.78 6.26 -12.37
C LEU A 212 5.56 6.49 -13.67
N LEU A 213 6.42 5.54 -14.04
CA LEU A 213 7.17 5.57 -15.30
C LEU A 213 6.23 5.59 -16.49
N CYS A 214 5.26 4.67 -16.55
CA CYS A 214 4.29 4.61 -17.64
C CYS A 214 3.42 5.87 -17.69
N ALA A 215 3.00 6.42 -16.55
CA ALA A 215 2.25 7.66 -16.47
C ALA A 215 3.05 8.85 -17.04
N ALA A 216 4.30 9.03 -16.62
CA ALA A 216 5.16 10.10 -17.11
C ALA A 216 5.44 9.99 -18.62
N LEU A 217 5.72 8.79 -19.13
CA LEU A 217 5.96 8.53 -20.54
C LEU A 217 4.69 8.69 -21.39
N LEU A 218 3.52 8.32 -20.85
CA LEU A 218 2.23 8.56 -21.50
C LEU A 218 1.95 10.06 -21.64
N LEU A 219 2.20 10.84 -20.59
CA LEU A 219 2.01 12.29 -20.60
C LEU A 219 2.94 12.99 -21.61
N ASP A 220 4.21 12.63 -21.61
CA ASP A 220 5.16 13.19 -22.59
C ASP A 220 4.81 12.78 -24.03
N ALA A 221 4.39 11.52 -24.24
CA ALA A 221 3.88 11.08 -25.53
C ALA A 221 2.59 11.81 -25.94
N ALA A 222 1.71 12.15 -24.99
CA ALA A 222 0.50 12.91 -25.25
C ALA A 222 0.77 14.40 -25.56
N ALA A 223 1.84 14.96 -25.01
CA ALA A 223 2.27 16.33 -25.27
C ALA A 223 3.06 16.49 -26.59
N ALA A 224 3.61 15.39 -27.13
CA ALA A 224 4.32 15.39 -28.41
C ALA A 224 3.36 15.29 -29.63
N GLU A 225 3.78 15.77 -30.79
CA GLU A 225 3.00 15.61 -32.02
C GLU A 225 2.81 14.14 -32.41
N PRO A 226 1.64 13.74 -32.97
CA PRO A 226 1.24 12.35 -33.16
C PRO A 226 2.22 11.48 -33.96
N HIS A 227 2.97 12.06 -34.87
CA HIS A 227 3.84 11.34 -35.80
C HIS A 227 5.34 11.50 -35.53
N SER A 228 5.75 12.19 -34.48
CA SER A 228 7.14 12.59 -34.25
C SER A 228 8.04 11.52 -33.61
N ARG A 229 7.50 10.43 -33.07
CA ARG A 229 8.30 9.43 -32.35
C ARG A 229 8.58 8.18 -33.17
N LYS A 230 9.83 8.00 -33.59
CA LYS A 230 10.35 6.74 -34.15
C LYS A 230 10.36 5.66 -33.05
N ALA A 231 10.14 4.40 -33.42
CA ALA A 231 10.13 3.24 -32.51
C ALA A 231 11.37 3.19 -31.59
N GLY A 232 12.56 3.49 -32.11
CA GLY A 232 13.80 3.52 -31.32
C GLY A 232 13.80 4.53 -30.16
N LYS A 233 13.06 5.67 -30.30
CA LYS A 233 12.92 6.62 -29.16
C LYS A 233 12.02 6.08 -28.06
N ILE A 234 11.01 5.29 -28.40
CA ILE A 234 10.09 4.66 -27.44
C ILE A 234 10.85 3.64 -26.60
N TRP A 235 11.54 2.70 -27.27
CA TRP A 235 12.37 1.69 -26.60
C TRP A 235 13.48 2.30 -25.75
N GLY A 236 14.15 3.34 -26.28
CA GLY A 236 15.16 4.07 -25.52
C GLY A 236 14.59 4.71 -24.24
N SER A 237 13.36 5.21 -24.24
CA SER A 237 12.71 5.78 -23.06
C SER A 237 12.35 4.68 -22.04
N ILE A 238 11.87 3.53 -22.51
CA ILE A 238 11.57 2.37 -21.65
C ILE A 238 12.85 1.89 -20.96
N LEU A 239 13.91 1.65 -21.72
CA LEU A 239 15.19 1.19 -21.16
C LEU A 239 15.76 2.19 -20.15
N ARG A 240 15.68 3.51 -20.42
CA ARG A 240 16.08 4.54 -19.46
C ARG A 240 15.26 4.55 -18.18
N GLY A 241 14.02 4.07 -18.22
CA GLY A 241 13.17 3.96 -17.03
C GLY A 241 13.33 2.65 -16.28
N LEU A 242 13.66 1.55 -16.97
CA LEU A 242 13.78 0.23 -16.34
C LEU A 242 15.14 0.00 -15.68
N TRP A 243 16.24 0.55 -16.24
CA TRP A 243 17.56 0.31 -15.65
C TRP A 243 17.71 0.85 -14.20
N PRO A 244 17.13 2.02 -13.81
CA PRO A 244 17.21 2.43 -12.41
C PRO A 244 16.54 1.45 -11.45
N LEU A 245 15.41 0.84 -11.86
CA LEU A 245 14.75 -0.19 -11.08
C LEU A 245 15.62 -1.45 -10.95
N ALA A 246 16.19 -1.92 -12.07
CA ALA A 246 17.06 -3.09 -12.07
C ALA A 246 18.32 -2.86 -11.20
N ALA A 247 18.97 -1.70 -11.35
CA ALA A 247 20.12 -1.32 -10.53
C ALA A 247 19.75 -1.19 -9.04
N ALA A 248 18.58 -0.64 -8.71
CA ALA A 248 18.09 -0.53 -7.33
C ALA A 248 17.83 -1.90 -6.70
N LEU A 249 17.29 -2.86 -7.43
CA LEU A 249 17.10 -4.24 -6.96
C LEU A 249 18.43 -4.91 -6.63
N VAL A 250 19.44 -4.75 -7.50
CA VAL A 250 20.80 -5.28 -7.26
C VAL A 250 21.44 -4.60 -6.06
N LEU A 251 21.37 -3.27 -5.99
CA LEU A 251 21.92 -2.49 -4.88
C LEU A 251 21.28 -2.88 -3.55
N ARG A 252 19.95 -3.01 -3.51
CA ARG A 252 19.21 -3.44 -2.32
C ARG A 252 19.70 -4.80 -1.83
N LYS A 253 19.83 -5.79 -2.74
CA LYS A 253 20.33 -7.13 -2.38
C LYS A 253 21.75 -7.08 -1.84
N GLY A 254 22.62 -6.31 -2.49
CA GLY A 254 24.00 -6.13 -2.04
C GLY A 254 24.09 -5.48 -0.65
N LEU A 255 23.31 -4.42 -0.41
CA LEU A 255 23.26 -3.76 0.89
C LEU A 255 22.67 -4.66 1.97
N ALA A 256 21.60 -5.41 1.67
CA ALA A 256 21.02 -6.36 2.62
C ALA A 256 22.04 -7.44 3.03
N ALA A 257 22.76 -8.03 2.07
CA ALA A 257 23.78 -9.00 2.35
C ALA A 257 24.94 -8.42 3.20
N LEU A 258 25.39 -7.20 2.88
CA LEU A 258 26.43 -6.50 3.63
C LEU A 258 26.00 -6.22 5.07
N LEU A 259 24.77 -5.70 5.26
CA LEU A 259 24.24 -5.39 6.57
C LEU A 259 23.97 -6.65 7.41
N CYS A 260 23.49 -7.73 6.81
CA CYS A 260 23.37 -9.03 7.47
C CYS A 260 24.73 -9.53 7.98
N ALA A 261 25.76 -9.50 7.12
CA ALA A 261 27.11 -9.91 7.51
C ALA A 261 27.68 -9.02 8.63
N ALA A 262 27.48 -7.70 8.54
CA ALA A 262 27.97 -6.73 9.54
C ALA A 262 27.27 -6.88 10.91
N ASN A 263 26.04 -7.36 10.95
CA ASN A 263 25.27 -7.54 12.18
C ASN A 263 25.22 -9.01 12.66
N GLY A 264 26.01 -9.91 12.07
CA GLY A 264 26.02 -11.31 12.45
C GLY A 264 24.71 -12.08 12.19
N VAL A 265 23.86 -11.54 11.32
CA VAL A 265 22.58 -12.15 10.96
C VAL A 265 22.83 -13.26 9.95
N SER A 266 22.75 -14.51 10.39
CA SER A 266 22.92 -15.67 9.53
C SER A 266 21.65 -15.96 8.71
N GLY A 267 21.85 -16.17 7.41
CA GLY A 267 20.83 -16.62 6.48
C GLY A 267 19.96 -15.48 5.95
N GLN A 268 20.08 -15.18 4.66
CA GLN A 268 18.95 -14.59 3.97
C GLN A 268 17.86 -15.66 3.93
N ASP A 269 16.77 -15.43 4.62
CA ASP A 269 15.61 -16.29 4.43
C ASP A 269 15.29 -16.30 2.95
N GLY A 270 15.21 -17.48 2.39
CA GLY A 270 14.80 -17.69 1.01
C GLY A 270 13.33 -17.28 0.76
N THR A 271 12.91 -16.15 1.35
CA THR A 271 11.58 -15.56 1.15
C THR A 271 11.29 -15.39 -0.33
N ALA A 272 12.32 -15.08 -1.13
CA ALA A 272 12.17 -15.00 -2.57
C ALA A 272 11.80 -16.37 -3.19
N SER A 273 12.37 -17.47 -2.69
CA SER A 273 12.03 -18.82 -3.16
C SER A 273 10.66 -19.27 -2.69
N LYS A 274 10.22 -18.81 -1.51
CA LYS A 274 8.88 -19.07 -0.97
C LYS A 274 7.80 -18.22 -1.64
N THR A 275 8.17 -17.08 -2.25
CA THR A 275 7.22 -16.14 -2.89
C THR A 275 7.13 -16.29 -4.40
N ILE A 276 8.03 -17.06 -5.05
CA ILE A 276 7.96 -17.28 -6.49
C ILE A 276 7.29 -18.62 -6.78
N PHE A 277 6.02 -18.56 -7.20
CA PHE A 277 5.17 -19.72 -7.42
C PHE A 277 5.24 -20.30 -8.85
N TRP A 278 5.96 -19.65 -9.78
CA TRP A 278 6.06 -20.10 -11.17
C TRP A 278 6.50 -21.54 -11.32
N PHE A 279 7.52 -21.95 -10.56
CA PHE A 279 8.10 -23.30 -10.61
C PHE A 279 7.31 -24.35 -9.80
N GLN A 280 6.27 -23.91 -9.10
CA GLN A 280 5.40 -24.78 -8.30
C GLN A 280 4.09 -25.12 -9.03
N ARG A 281 3.92 -24.65 -10.27
CA ARG A 281 2.71 -24.85 -11.07
C ARG A 281 2.89 -26.03 -12.02
N ASP A 282 1.89 -26.90 -12.07
CA ASP A 282 1.90 -28.14 -12.87
C ASP A 282 1.87 -27.89 -14.38
N SER A 283 1.49 -26.70 -14.82
CA SER A 283 1.40 -26.35 -16.23
C SER A 283 1.51 -24.84 -16.47
N VAL A 284 1.94 -24.45 -17.68
CA VAL A 284 1.96 -23.03 -18.12
C VAL A 284 0.55 -22.41 -18.06
N ARG A 285 -0.50 -23.19 -18.38
CA ARG A 285 -1.88 -22.74 -18.29
C ARG A 285 -2.23 -22.39 -16.82
N ALA A 286 -1.90 -23.26 -15.87
CA ALA A 286 -2.11 -22.98 -14.45
C ALA A 286 -1.32 -21.76 -13.98
N ALA A 287 -0.06 -21.60 -14.46
CA ALA A 287 0.78 -20.46 -14.15
C ALA A 287 0.22 -19.10 -14.63
N VAL A 288 -0.62 -19.09 -15.66
CA VAL A 288 -1.26 -17.85 -16.16
C VAL A 288 -2.67 -17.69 -15.61
N VAL A 289 -3.50 -18.76 -15.69
CA VAL A 289 -4.92 -18.70 -15.34
C VAL A 289 -5.11 -18.49 -13.84
N ILE A 290 -4.33 -19.19 -13.01
CA ILE A 290 -4.47 -19.08 -11.55
C ILE A 290 -4.16 -17.66 -11.06
N PRO A 291 -3.00 -17.04 -11.37
CA PRO A 291 -2.72 -15.66 -10.95
C PRO A 291 -3.74 -14.65 -11.45
N VAL A 292 -4.21 -14.75 -12.70
CA VAL A 292 -5.21 -13.84 -13.24
C VAL A 292 -6.55 -14.01 -12.51
N ARG A 293 -6.96 -15.25 -12.27
CA ARG A 293 -8.19 -15.57 -11.54
C ARG A 293 -8.13 -15.05 -10.10
N GLU A 294 -7.07 -15.37 -9.36
CA GLU A 294 -6.85 -14.90 -8.00
C GLU A 294 -6.84 -13.37 -7.95
N TRP A 295 -6.19 -12.73 -8.93
CA TRP A 295 -6.14 -11.29 -9.01
C TRP A 295 -7.53 -10.68 -9.25
N LEU A 296 -8.30 -11.20 -10.23
CA LEU A 296 -9.66 -10.73 -10.49
C LEU A 296 -10.57 -10.94 -9.27
N THR A 297 -10.46 -12.08 -8.61
CA THR A 297 -11.22 -12.40 -7.40
C THR A 297 -10.83 -11.45 -6.27
N ASN A 298 -9.56 -11.28 -5.98
CA ASN A 298 -9.10 -10.38 -4.92
C ASN A 298 -9.50 -8.93 -5.21
N TYR A 299 -9.41 -8.50 -6.46
CA TYR A 299 -9.68 -7.13 -6.84
C TYR A 299 -11.17 -6.81 -6.93
N LEU A 300 -11.97 -7.70 -7.53
CA LEU A 300 -13.39 -7.48 -7.75
C LEU A 300 -14.26 -7.96 -6.57
N ALA A 301 -13.94 -9.12 -6.00
CA ALA A 301 -14.71 -9.66 -4.88
C ALA A 301 -14.33 -9.01 -3.57
N ARG A 302 -13.07 -8.99 -3.34
CA ARG A 302 -12.60 -8.44 -2.10
C ARG A 302 -12.59 -6.94 -2.15
N ALA A 303 -12.26 -6.29 -3.30
CA ALA A 303 -12.04 -4.86 -3.30
C ALA A 303 -11.86 -4.37 -1.86
N PHE A 304 -11.29 -5.25 -1.07
CA PHE A 304 -11.09 -5.21 0.38
C PHE A 304 -12.37 -4.82 1.15
N GLY A 305 -13.49 -5.43 0.77
CA GLY A 305 -14.80 -5.15 1.33
C GLY A 305 -15.46 -3.88 0.82
N ILE A 306 -14.85 -3.18 -0.15
CA ILE A 306 -15.33 -1.88 -0.60
C ILE A 306 -15.64 -1.93 -2.10
N PRO A 307 -16.90 -2.27 -2.49
CA PRO A 307 -17.31 -2.36 -3.91
C PRO A 307 -17.01 -1.11 -4.72
N ALA A 308 -17.06 0.07 -4.07
CA ALA A 308 -16.76 1.34 -4.72
C ALA A 308 -15.32 1.41 -5.26
N LEU A 309 -14.36 0.74 -4.65
CA LEU A 309 -12.98 0.70 -5.15
C LEU A 309 -12.85 -0.09 -6.44
N ALA A 310 -13.58 -1.20 -6.57
CA ALA A 310 -13.65 -1.93 -7.83
C ALA A 310 -14.20 -1.05 -8.97
N LEU A 311 -15.26 -0.27 -8.68
CA LEU A 311 -15.82 0.68 -9.66
C LEU A 311 -14.82 1.79 -10.02
N LEU A 312 -14.11 2.35 -9.05
CA LEU A 312 -13.08 3.37 -9.30
C LEU A 312 -11.95 2.84 -10.19
N ALA A 313 -11.53 1.61 -9.98
CA ALA A 313 -10.50 1.01 -10.81
C ALA A 313 -10.99 0.66 -12.21
N LEU A 314 -12.20 0.12 -12.35
CA LEU A 314 -12.81 -0.12 -13.66
C LEU A 314 -12.98 1.19 -14.43
N ALA A 315 -13.44 2.26 -13.76
CA ALA A 315 -13.53 3.60 -14.35
C ALA A 315 -12.14 4.12 -14.76
N SER A 316 -11.11 3.89 -13.93
CA SER A 316 -9.74 4.29 -14.24
C SER A 316 -9.19 3.56 -15.47
N TRP A 317 -9.43 2.26 -15.60
CA TRP A 317 -9.08 1.50 -16.81
C TRP A 317 -9.85 1.99 -18.03
N ALA A 318 -11.15 2.26 -17.89
CA ALA A 318 -11.95 2.81 -18.98
C ALA A 318 -11.40 4.16 -19.47
N VAL A 319 -10.95 5.04 -18.55
CA VAL A 319 -10.29 6.31 -18.90
C VAL A 319 -9.01 6.07 -19.69
N VAL A 320 -8.16 5.15 -19.25
CA VAL A 320 -6.91 4.83 -19.94
C VAL A 320 -7.19 4.25 -21.33
N LEU A 321 -8.13 3.33 -21.45
CA LEU A 321 -8.55 2.75 -22.73
C LEU A 321 -9.19 3.80 -23.66
N TRP A 322 -9.97 4.74 -23.10
CA TRP A 322 -10.52 5.86 -23.85
C TRP A 322 -9.43 6.79 -24.41
N VAL A 323 -8.40 7.09 -23.61
CA VAL A 323 -7.23 7.86 -24.07
C VAL A 323 -6.51 7.13 -25.21
N LEU A 324 -6.38 5.81 -25.11
CA LEU A 324 -5.84 4.97 -26.20
C LEU A 324 -6.60 5.15 -27.49
N ARG A 325 -7.93 5.04 -27.44
CA ARG A 325 -8.79 5.07 -28.61
C ARG A 325 -8.81 6.44 -29.30
N HIS A 326 -8.82 7.54 -28.55
CA HIS A 326 -9.08 8.88 -29.08
C HIS A 326 -7.81 9.69 -29.37
N ARG A 327 -6.68 9.31 -28.82
CA ARG A 327 -5.41 10.04 -28.98
C ARG A 327 -4.30 9.19 -29.58
N GLY A 328 -4.65 8.25 -30.43
CA GLY A 328 -3.82 7.19 -30.97
C GLY A 328 -2.41 7.58 -31.44
N GLY A 329 -1.56 6.60 -31.42
CA GLY A 329 -0.15 6.58 -31.77
C GLY A 329 0.55 5.46 -31.03
N ASN A 330 1.43 4.70 -31.68
CA ASN A 330 2.01 3.46 -31.13
C ASN A 330 2.66 3.64 -29.76
N GLY A 331 3.31 4.78 -29.49
CA GLY A 331 3.94 5.03 -28.20
C GLY A 331 2.93 5.25 -27.07
N ARG A 332 1.82 5.94 -27.35
CA ARG A 332 0.77 6.17 -26.34
C ARG A 332 0.05 4.88 -25.98
N ALA A 333 -0.24 4.04 -26.99
CA ALA A 333 -0.85 2.74 -26.80
C ALA A 333 0.02 1.85 -25.90
N LEU A 334 1.32 1.79 -26.16
CA LEU A 334 2.26 0.99 -25.40
C LEU A 334 2.35 1.46 -23.93
N PHE A 335 2.46 2.77 -23.67
CA PHE A 335 2.57 3.28 -22.31
C PHE A 335 1.27 3.16 -21.53
N ALA A 336 0.12 3.29 -22.18
CA ALA A 336 -1.16 3.06 -21.54
C ALA A 336 -1.40 1.56 -21.25
N ALA A 337 -1.01 0.66 -22.15
CA ALA A 337 -1.01 -0.78 -21.86
C ALA A 337 -0.04 -1.09 -20.70
N GLY A 338 1.18 -0.52 -20.74
CA GLY A 338 2.13 -0.64 -19.64
C GLY A 338 1.58 -0.12 -18.30
N LEU A 339 0.81 0.96 -18.32
CA LEU A 339 0.16 1.50 -17.12
C LEU A 339 -0.86 0.52 -16.53
N ILE A 340 -1.60 -0.21 -17.35
CA ILE A 340 -2.51 -1.25 -16.90
C ILE A 340 -1.72 -2.47 -16.40
N VAL A 341 -0.74 -2.95 -17.17
CA VAL A 341 0.06 -4.14 -16.84
C VAL A 341 0.91 -3.93 -15.59
N SER A 342 1.38 -2.70 -15.35
CA SER A 342 2.20 -2.39 -14.16
C SER A 342 1.54 -2.76 -12.83
N GLN A 343 0.21 -2.70 -12.77
CA GLN A 343 -0.55 -3.04 -11.58
C GLN A 343 -0.50 -4.53 -11.25
N PHE A 344 -0.29 -5.36 -12.26
CA PHE A 344 -0.17 -6.81 -12.13
C PHE A 344 1.28 -7.28 -12.00
N SER A 345 2.25 -6.37 -12.14
CA SER A 345 3.66 -6.72 -12.28
C SER A 345 4.20 -7.52 -11.10
N LEU A 346 3.76 -7.26 -9.87
CA LEU A 346 4.18 -8.06 -8.71
C LEU A 346 3.61 -9.48 -8.80
N GLY A 347 2.33 -9.63 -9.11
CA GLY A 347 1.69 -10.94 -9.30
C GLY A 347 2.30 -11.72 -10.48
N ILE A 348 2.62 -11.03 -11.57
CA ILE A 348 3.32 -11.62 -12.70
C ILE A 348 4.71 -12.11 -12.27
N LEU A 349 5.47 -11.32 -11.51
CA LEU A 349 6.79 -11.69 -11.04
C LEU A 349 6.75 -12.89 -10.07
N GLN A 350 5.77 -12.92 -9.18
CA GLN A 350 5.61 -13.98 -8.20
C GLN A 350 4.90 -15.22 -8.74
N GLY A 351 4.15 -15.12 -9.83
CA GLY A 351 3.31 -16.21 -10.34
C GLY A 351 2.06 -16.48 -9.50
N THR A 352 1.55 -15.47 -8.79
CA THR A 352 0.34 -15.53 -7.97
C THR A 352 -0.45 -14.24 -8.03
N GLY A 353 -1.76 -14.34 -7.94
CA GLY A 353 -2.66 -13.19 -7.78
C GLY A 353 -3.16 -12.99 -6.34
N ALA A 354 -2.79 -13.89 -5.43
CA ALA A 354 -3.18 -13.82 -4.03
C ALA A 354 -2.34 -12.79 -3.26
N GLN A 355 -2.57 -11.49 -3.56
CA GLN A 355 -1.88 -10.40 -2.87
C GLN A 355 -2.79 -9.75 -1.86
N MET A 356 -2.22 -9.36 -0.73
CA MET A 356 -2.91 -8.58 0.29
C MET A 356 -3.15 -7.14 -0.22
N ALA A 357 -4.16 -6.46 0.33
CA ALA A 357 -4.47 -5.08 -0.05
C ALA A 357 -3.26 -4.15 0.07
N ARG A 358 -2.50 -4.29 1.14
CA ARG A 358 -1.28 -3.52 1.38
C ARG A 358 -0.16 -3.74 0.34
N ALA A 359 -0.22 -4.80 -0.45
CA ALA A 359 0.76 -5.08 -1.50
C ALA A 359 0.41 -4.45 -2.86
N VAL A 360 -0.84 -4.02 -3.07
CA VAL A 360 -1.28 -3.39 -4.33
C VAL A 360 -1.19 -1.86 -4.29
N GLN A 361 -0.10 -1.35 -3.77
CA GLN A 361 0.16 0.08 -3.55
C GLN A 361 0.15 0.91 -4.84
N CYS A 362 0.38 0.30 -5.99
CA CYS A 362 0.35 0.99 -7.28
C CYS A 362 -1.00 1.63 -7.61
N PHE A 363 -2.11 1.12 -7.07
CA PHE A 363 -3.43 1.71 -7.25
C PHE A 363 -3.59 3.07 -6.57
N ALA A 364 -2.90 3.31 -5.47
CA ALA A 364 -2.87 4.62 -4.80
C ALA A 364 -2.34 5.74 -5.72
N VAL A 365 -1.53 5.38 -6.70
CA VAL A 365 -1.04 6.30 -7.74
C VAL A 365 -1.89 6.25 -8.99
N PHE A 366 -2.28 5.06 -9.41
CA PHE A 366 -2.99 4.85 -10.67
C PHE A 366 -4.38 5.49 -10.71
N VAL A 367 -5.18 5.28 -9.66
CA VAL A 367 -6.57 5.78 -9.63
C VAL A 367 -6.63 7.31 -9.63
N PRO A 368 -5.90 8.03 -8.73
CA PRO A 368 -5.85 9.49 -8.79
C PRO A 368 -5.25 10.02 -10.09
N PHE A 369 -4.26 9.34 -10.66
CA PHE A 369 -3.69 9.71 -11.96
C PHE A 369 -4.70 9.60 -13.09
N ALA A 370 -5.46 8.52 -13.18
CA ALA A 370 -6.50 8.34 -14.18
C ALA A 370 -7.62 9.38 -14.04
N ALA A 371 -8.06 9.64 -12.81
CA ALA A 371 -9.02 10.69 -12.51
C ALA A 371 -8.48 12.07 -12.93
N TRP A 372 -7.23 12.39 -12.59
CA TRP A 372 -6.58 13.63 -13.00
C TRP A 372 -6.49 13.75 -14.52
N LEU A 373 -6.11 12.69 -15.21
CA LEU A 373 -5.98 12.67 -16.68
C LEU A 373 -7.29 13.05 -17.36
N TRP A 374 -8.42 12.68 -16.78
CA TRP A 374 -9.75 12.96 -17.33
C TRP A 374 -10.35 14.28 -16.84
N LEU A 375 -10.26 14.57 -15.54
CA LEU A 375 -10.96 15.69 -14.90
C LEU A 375 -10.15 17.00 -14.93
N ALA A 376 -8.81 16.92 -14.76
CA ALA A 376 -7.96 18.11 -14.67
C ALA A 376 -8.06 19.07 -15.86
N PRO A 377 -8.24 18.65 -17.12
CA PRO A 377 -8.41 19.60 -18.24
C PRO A 377 -9.60 20.55 -18.08
N ALA A 378 -10.64 20.15 -17.34
CA ALA A 378 -11.78 21.00 -17.04
C ALA A 378 -11.60 21.75 -15.70
N LEU A 379 -11.10 21.07 -14.67
CA LEU A 379 -10.83 21.64 -13.35
C LEU A 379 -9.85 22.81 -13.42
N ASP A 380 -8.77 22.67 -14.17
CA ASP A 380 -7.70 23.66 -14.31
C ASP A 380 -8.14 24.93 -15.07
N ARG A 381 -9.28 24.88 -15.77
CA ARG A 381 -9.88 26.06 -16.41
C ARG A 381 -10.66 26.93 -15.42
N GLY A 382 -10.99 26.40 -14.24
CA GLY A 382 -11.73 27.09 -13.19
C GLY A 382 -13.05 27.69 -13.72
N LYS A 383 -13.30 28.96 -13.42
CA LYS A 383 -14.53 29.65 -13.85
C LYS A 383 -14.75 29.66 -15.36
N GLN A 384 -13.67 29.62 -16.16
CA GLN A 384 -13.77 29.55 -17.63
C GLN A 384 -14.28 28.19 -18.15
N GLY A 385 -14.27 27.16 -17.29
CA GLY A 385 -14.77 25.82 -17.64
C GLY A 385 -16.29 25.68 -17.58
N GLY A 386 -17.01 26.66 -16.99
CA GLY A 386 -18.46 26.66 -16.87
C GLY A 386 -19.02 25.42 -16.18
N ALA A 387 -20.19 24.96 -16.62
CA ALA A 387 -20.88 23.77 -16.06
C ALA A 387 -19.99 22.50 -16.06
N LYS A 388 -19.13 22.34 -17.09
CA LYS A 388 -18.22 21.19 -17.18
C LYS A 388 -17.22 21.16 -16.02
N ALA A 389 -16.68 22.30 -15.61
CA ALA A 389 -15.76 22.38 -14.47
C ALA A 389 -16.47 22.02 -13.16
N ILE A 390 -17.72 22.45 -13.00
CA ILE A 390 -18.55 22.12 -11.82
C ILE A 390 -18.80 20.62 -11.76
N ILE A 391 -19.22 20.01 -12.86
CA ILE A 391 -19.44 18.55 -12.93
C ILE A 391 -18.14 17.79 -12.61
N CYS A 392 -17.01 18.19 -13.18
CA CYS A 392 -15.73 17.55 -12.90
C CYS A 392 -15.30 17.74 -11.44
N ALA A 393 -15.59 18.90 -10.83
CA ALA A 393 -15.32 19.12 -9.40
C ALA A 393 -16.21 18.24 -8.51
N ALA A 394 -17.50 18.10 -8.86
CA ALA A 394 -18.41 17.20 -8.14
C ALA A 394 -17.96 15.73 -8.23
N LEU A 395 -17.54 15.27 -9.41
CA LEU A 395 -17.01 13.91 -9.60
C LEU A 395 -15.70 13.68 -8.82
N ALA A 396 -14.79 14.64 -8.83
CA ALA A 396 -13.56 14.60 -8.05
C ALA A 396 -13.86 14.57 -6.54
N GLY A 397 -14.78 15.41 -6.08
CA GLY A 397 -15.24 15.42 -4.70
C GLY A 397 -15.90 14.10 -4.27
N ALA A 398 -16.74 13.53 -5.13
CA ALA A 398 -17.38 12.24 -4.87
C ALA A 398 -16.35 11.11 -4.77
N MET A 399 -15.35 11.07 -5.66
CA MET A 399 -14.26 10.11 -5.60
C MET A 399 -13.48 10.22 -4.27
N LEU A 400 -13.04 11.43 -3.92
CA LEU A 400 -12.30 11.65 -2.67
C LEU A 400 -13.15 11.35 -1.43
N ALA A 401 -14.46 11.60 -1.47
CA ALA A 401 -15.38 11.24 -0.39
C ALA A 401 -15.50 9.71 -0.23
N VAL A 402 -15.60 8.97 -1.33
CA VAL A 402 -15.61 7.50 -1.31
C VAL A 402 -14.30 6.97 -0.74
N GLU A 403 -13.16 7.49 -1.17
CA GLU A 403 -11.85 7.11 -0.65
C GLU A 403 -11.73 7.40 0.85
N LEU A 404 -12.14 8.60 1.29
CA LEU A 404 -12.12 9.00 2.70
C LEU A 404 -13.00 8.12 3.57
N ILE A 405 -14.26 7.88 3.16
CA ILE A 405 -15.19 7.02 3.91
C ILE A 405 -14.63 5.59 4.02
N SER A 406 -14.07 5.10 2.93
CA SER A 406 -13.50 3.76 2.88
C SER A 406 -12.24 3.64 3.75
N LEU A 407 -11.34 4.62 3.69
CA LEU A 407 -10.13 4.69 4.52
C LEU A 407 -10.48 4.74 6.01
N THR A 408 -11.36 5.66 6.39
CA THR A 408 -11.77 5.81 7.80
C THR A 408 -12.54 4.60 8.29
N GLY A 409 -13.34 3.95 7.44
CA GLY A 409 -14.01 2.69 7.74
C GLY A 409 -13.03 1.57 8.06
N THR A 410 -12.00 1.38 7.24
CA THR A 410 -10.96 0.38 7.45
C THR A 410 -10.17 0.63 8.74
N ILE A 411 -9.78 1.88 8.99
CA ILE A 411 -9.06 2.26 10.21
C ILE A 411 -9.94 2.02 11.44
N ARG A 412 -11.19 2.51 11.41
CA ARG A 412 -12.13 2.35 12.52
C ARG A 412 -12.35 0.88 12.86
N TYR A 413 -12.56 0.06 11.84
CA TYR A 413 -12.70 -1.37 11.99
C TYR A 413 -11.57 -2.00 12.81
N ASN A 414 -10.32 -1.75 12.43
CA ASN A 414 -9.17 -2.29 13.14
C ASN A 414 -9.10 -1.80 14.60
N ARG A 415 -9.43 -0.51 14.82
CA ARG A 415 -9.43 0.07 16.17
C ARG A 415 -10.57 -0.48 17.05
N ASP A 416 -11.76 -0.64 16.48
CA ASP A 416 -12.92 -1.24 17.18
C ASP A 416 -12.61 -2.71 17.58
N ARG A 417 -11.95 -3.49 16.69
CA ARG A 417 -11.46 -4.84 17.00
C ARG A 417 -10.50 -4.81 18.17
N TRP A 418 -9.45 -3.98 18.11
CA TRP A 418 -8.47 -3.90 19.18
C TRP A 418 -9.08 -3.49 20.52
N GLN A 419 -10.01 -2.54 20.54
CA GLN A 419 -10.70 -2.17 21.77
C GLN A 419 -11.53 -3.31 22.37
N TYR A 420 -12.07 -4.19 21.55
CA TYR A 420 -12.74 -5.39 22.02
C TYR A 420 -11.75 -6.38 22.63
N GLU A 421 -10.63 -6.62 21.96
CA GLU A 421 -9.56 -7.49 22.44
C GLU A 421 -8.94 -6.96 23.74
N GLU A 422 -8.68 -5.66 23.81
CA GLU A 422 -8.14 -5.00 25.01
C GLU A 422 -9.09 -5.17 26.22
N ARG A 423 -10.41 -5.03 26.01
CA ARG A 423 -11.39 -5.29 27.06
C ARG A 423 -11.38 -6.75 27.53
N LEU A 424 -11.27 -7.69 26.60
CA LEU A 424 -11.14 -9.11 26.95
C LEU A 424 -9.87 -9.38 27.75
N LEU A 425 -8.74 -8.78 27.37
CA LEU A 425 -7.49 -8.90 28.13
C LEU A 425 -7.59 -8.28 29.51
N ILE A 426 -8.26 -7.13 29.68
CA ILE A 426 -8.48 -6.49 30.98
C ILE A 426 -9.35 -7.40 31.85
N LYS A 427 -10.44 -7.95 31.33
CA LYS A 427 -11.30 -8.91 32.02
C LYS A 427 -10.49 -10.14 32.45
N THR A 428 -9.63 -10.66 31.57
CA THR A 428 -8.71 -11.76 31.89
C THR A 428 -7.78 -11.38 33.06
N ALA A 429 -7.23 -10.16 33.01
CA ALA A 429 -6.35 -9.68 34.09
C ALA A 429 -7.05 -9.56 35.42
N ASP A 430 -8.28 -9.07 35.44
CA ASP A 430 -9.10 -8.95 36.65
C ASP A 430 -9.41 -10.33 37.26
N GLU A 431 -9.85 -11.31 36.45
CA GLU A 431 -10.11 -12.67 36.91
C GLU A 431 -8.84 -13.41 37.40
N LEU A 432 -7.69 -13.17 36.72
CA LEU A 432 -6.40 -13.68 37.20
C LEU A 432 -6.01 -13.07 38.56
N ASN A 433 -6.27 -11.78 38.77
CA ASN A 433 -5.98 -11.10 40.03
C ASN A 433 -6.89 -11.58 41.15
N ASP A 434 -8.14 -11.93 40.87
CA ASP A 434 -9.08 -12.45 41.84
C ASP A 434 -8.64 -13.83 42.36
N LEU A 435 -8.06 -14.66 41.49
CA LEU A 435 -7.61 -16.01 41.86
C LEU A 435 -6.17 -16.05 42.40
N ASP A 436 -5.29 -15.19 41.89
CA ASP A 436 -3.89 -15.07 42.33
C ASP A 436 -3.48 -13.59 42.41
N PRO A 437 -3.85 -12.89 43.50
CA PRO A 437 -3.49 -11.48 43.69
C PRO A 437 -1.97 -11.24 43.75
N ALA A 438 -1.21 -12.24 44.15
CA ALA A 438 0.24 -12.14 44.26
C ALA A 438 0.96 -12.34 42.93
N GLY A 439 0.30 -12.87 41.90
CA GLY A 439 0.90 -13.15 40.60
C GLY A 439 1.98 -14.21 40.62
N THR A 440 1.84 -15.19 41.47
CA THR A 440 2.87 -16.22 41.71
C THR A 440 2.65 -17.50 40.90
N LEU A 441 1.42 -17.74 40.49
CA LEU A 441 1.08 -18.92 39.70
C LEU A 441 1.38 -18.70 38.20
N PRO A 442 1.96 -19.72 37.52
CA PRO A 442 2.09 -19.68 36.10
C PRO A 442 0.73 -19.78 35.38
N VAL A 443 0.64 -19.29 34.18
CA VAL A 443 -0.61 -19.21 33.40
C VAL A 443 -0.48 -20.01 32.11
N ALA A 444 -1.41 -20.93 31.88
CA ALA A 444 -1.61 -21.63 30.62
C ALA A 444 -2.74 -20.97 29.81
N PHE A 445 -2.53 -20.77 28.52
CA PHE A 445 -3.53 -20.18 27.61
C PHE A 445 -3.98 -21.21 26.59
N VAL A 446 -5.30 -21.37 26.44
CA VAL A 446 -5.92 -22.30 25.48
C VAL A 446 -7.14 -21.68 24.82
N GLY A 447 -7.61 -22.30 23.74
CA GLY A 447 -8.82 -21.92 23.05
C GLY A 447 -8.70 -20.67 22.17
N GLN A 448 -9.79 -20.30 21.53
CA GLN A 448 -9.86 -19.13 20.66
C GLN A 448 -11.02 -18.24 21.08
N ALA A 449 -10.76 -16.94 21.24
CA ALA A 449 -11.80 -15.98 21.55
C ALA A 449 -12.67 -15.73 20.31
N GLU A 450 -13.97 -15.57 20.53
CA GLU A 450 -14.91 -15.19 19.48
C GLU A 450 -15.07 -13.68 19.42
N LEU A 451 -15.19 -13.15 18.19
CA LEU A 451 -15.60 -11.76 18.00
C LEU A 451 -17.05 -11.59 18.45
N SER A 452 -17.40 -10.42 18.97
CA SER A 452 -18.81 -10.14 19.25
C SER A 452 -19.65 -10.27 17.97
N PRO A 453 -20.94 -10.68 18.07
CA PRO A 453 -21.83 -10.79 16.92
C PRO A 453 -21.90 -9.50 16.08
N GLU A 454 -21.84 -8.34 16.75
CA GLU A 454 -21.84 -7.04 16.06
C GLU A 454 -20.58 -6.79 15.23
N LEU A 455 -19.42 -7.19 15.76
CA LEU A 455 -18.16 -7.13 15.02
C LEU A 455 -18.16 -8.15 13.90
N GLN A 456 -18.63 -9.36 14.12
CA GLN A 456 -18.77 -10.36 13.06
C GLN A 456 -19.64 -9.85 11.91
N GLU A 457 -20.80 -9.24 12.19
CA GLU A 457 -21.69 -8.69 11.17
C GLU A 457 -21.05 -7.57 10.36
N ARG A 458 -20.23 -6.73 10.99
CA ARG A 458 -19.49 -5.67 10.29
C ARG A 458 -18.35 -6.20 9.41
N LEU A 459 -17.79 -7.35 9.76
CA LEU A 459 -16.58 -7.91 9.18
C LEU A 459 -16.86 -8.83 8.01
N VAL A 460 -17.95 -9.56 8.06
CA VAL A 460 -18.37 -10.45 7.00
C VAL A 460 -18.90 -9.61 5.84
N ILE A 461 -18.25 -9.68 4.67
CA ILE A 461 -18.80 -9.12 3.45
C ILE A 461 -20.07 -9.92 3.14
N PRO A 462 -21.27 -9.32 3.23
CA PRO A 462 -22.49 -10.08 3.03
C PRO A 462 -22.46 -10.74 1.65
N ALA A 463 -22.80 -12.02 1.57
CA ALA A 463 -22.97 -12.75 0.30
C ALA A 463 -23.96 -12.05 -0.66
N ALA A 464 -24.79 -11.16 -0.14
CA ALA A 464 -25.70 -10.28 -0.90
C ALA A 464 -24.98 -9.14 -1.64
N ASN A 465 -23.69 -8.83 -1.31
CA ASN A 465 -22.95 -7.74 -1.94
C ASN A 465 -22.83 -7.96 -3.47
N PRO A 466 -23.25 -7.00 -4.33
CA PRO A 466 -23.20 -7.18 -5.78
C PRO A 466 -21.79 -7.40 -6.33
N ALA A 467 -20.76 -6.81 -5.70
CA ALA A 467 -19.37 -7.01 -6.11
C ALA A 467 -18.88 -8.43 -5.78
N TYR A 468 -19.28 -8.97 -4.64
CA TYR A 468 -19.03 -10.36 -4.27
C TYR A 468 -19.69 -11.32 -5.27
N LYS A 469 -20.97 -11.10 -5.62
CA LYS A 469 -21.67 -11.89 -6.64
C LYS A 469 -21.01 -11.83 -8.01
N ALA A 470 -20.57 -10.65 -8.43
CA ALA A 470 -19.88 -10.48 -9.71
C ALA A 470 -18.55 -11.22 -9.74
N ALA A 471 -17.79 -11.15 -8.66
CA ALA A 471 -16.52 -11.85 -8.55
C ALA A 471 -16.69 -13.35 -8.44
N TYR A 472 -17.70 -13.82 -7.70
CA TYR A 472 -18.06 -15.22 -7.63
C TYR A 472 -18.40 -15.77 -9.03
N LEU A 473 -19.15 -15.02 -9.81
CA LEU A 473 -19.47 -15.39 -11.20
C LEU A 473 -18.20 -15.47 -12.06
N ILE A 474 -17.33 -14.47 -11.99
CA ILE A 474 -16.06 -14.45 -12.74
C ILE A 474 -15.17 -15.62 -12.32
N TYR A 475 -15.06 -15.88 -11.02
CA TYR A 475 -14.29 -16.98 -10.48
C TYR A 475 -14.79 -18.34 -10.97
N THR A 476 -16.10 -18.54 -10.94
CA THR A 476 -16.76 -19.76 -11.44
C THR A 476 -16.53 -19.95 -12.94
N VAL A 477 -16.69 -18.88 -13.74
CA VAL A 477 -16.45 -18.91 -15.19
C VAL A 477 -14.99 -19.23 -15.52
N LEU A 478 -14.04 -18.78 -14.72
CA LEU A 478 -12.61 -19.07 -14.87
C LEU A 478 -12.21 -20.46 -14.32
N GLY A 479 -13.17 -21.26 -13.85
CA GLY A 479 -12.93 -22.65 -13.41
C GLY A 479 -12.33 -22.79 -12.02
N GLY A 480 -12.59 -21.84 -11.13
CA GLY A 480 -12.18 -21.94 -9.74
C GLY A 480 -13.00 -22.95 -8.93
N PRO A 481 -12.40 -23.67 -7.99
CA PRO A 481 -13.15 -24.51 -7.06
C PRO A 481 -14.04 -23.65 -6.15
N LEU A 482 -15.30 -24.07 -5.99
CA LEU A 482 -16.30 -23.32 -5.24
C LEU A 482 -15.94 -23.10 -3.76
N GLY A 483 -15.20 -24.04 -3.14
CA GLY A 483 -14.79 -23.96 -1.73
C GLY A 483 -13.69 -22.95 -1.41
N ASP A 484 -12.99 -22.42 -2.42
CA ASP A 484 -11.93 -21.44 -2.15
C ASP A 484 -12.45 -20.03 -1.81
N LEU A 485 -13.72 -19.75 -2.09
CA LEU A 485 -14.33 -18.46 -1.73
C LEU A 485 -14.74 -18.40 -0.25
N ASP A 486 -15.10 -19.53 0.34
CA ASP A 486 -15.46 -19.61 1.76
C ASP A 486 -14.27 -19.27 2.67
N ARG A 487 -13.03 -19.50 2.20
CA ARG A 487 -11.81 -19.05 2.90
C ARG A 487 -11.66 -17.53 2.99
N TYR A 488 -12.44 -16.79 2.24
CA TYR A 488 -12.40 -15.34 2.20
C TYR A 488 -13.49 -14.67 3.03
N GLU A 489 -14.40 -15.44 3.59
CA GLU A 489 -15.40 -14.98 4.54
C GLU A 489 -14.80 -14.76 5.95
N ASN A 490 -13.57 -15.24 6.16
CA ASN A 490 -12.96 -15.12 7.47
C ASN A 490 -12.45 -13.70 7.69
N PRO A 491 -13.07 -12.94 8.59
CA PRO A 491 -12.56 -11.66 9.02
C PRO A 491 -11.15 -11.85 9.58
N GLN A 492 -10.39 -10.81 9.64
CA GLN A 492 -9.07 -10.84 10.26
C GLN A 492 -9.18 -11.46 11.65
N THR A 493 -8.38 -12.51 11.87
CA THR A 493 -8.32 -13.20 13.16
C THR A 493 -7.96 -12.21 14.26
N MET A 494 -8.49 -12.41 15.44
CA MET A 494 -8.11 -11.64 16.63
C MET A 494 -6.61 -11.81 16.89
N VAL A 495 -5.97 -10.76 17.41
CA VAL A 495 -4.54 -10.77 17.78
C VAL A 495 -4.27 -11.85 18.83
N ILE A 496 -5.19 -12.02 19.80
CA ILE A 496 -5.08 -13.05 20.85
C ILE A 496 -5.00 -14.46 20.22
N ASN A 497 -5.85 -14.76 19.24
CA ASN A 497 -5.84 -16.07 18.57
C ASN A 497 -4.53 -16.29 17.78
N TRP A 498 -4.02 -15.25 17.15
CA TRP A 498 -2.74 -15.28 16.46
C TRP A 498 -1.57 -15.52 17.41
N ALA A 499 -1.61 -14.90 18.58
CA ALA A 499 -0.56 -15.05 19.58
C ALA A 499 -0.44 -16.49 20.10
N GLN A 500 -1.53 -17.28 20.06
CA GLN A 500 -1.46 -18.69 20.43
C GLN A 500 -0.71 -19.56 19.42
N ASP A 501 -0.89 -19.30 18.12
CA ASP A 501 -0.51 -20.23 17.04
C ASP A 501 0.67 -19.75 16.17
N ALA A 502 1.13 -18.50 16.32
CA ALA A 502 2.12 -17.92 15.42
C ALA A 502 3.27 -17.21 16.13
N PHE A 503 4.40 -17.06 15.42
CA PHE A 503 5.56 -16.20 15.69
C PHE A 503 6.26 -16.30 17.06
N GLY A 504 5.79 -16.93 18.02
CA GLY A 504 6.33 -17.02 19.39
C GLY A 504 5.27 -17.56 20.35
N GLY A 505 4.09 -17.85 19.82
CA GLY A 505 3.02 -18.49 20.55
C GLY A 505 2.57 -17.71 21.79
N LYS A 506 2.46 -18.41 22.88
CA LYS A 506 1.91 -17.91 24.15
C LYS A 506 2.73 -16.78 24.80
N GLU A 507 4.02 -16.65 24.45
CA GLU A 507 4.85 -15.52 24.88
C GLU A 507 4.27 -14.17 24.44
N GLN A 508 3.60 -14.12 23.31
CA GLN A 508 2.95 -12.90 22.82
C GLN A 508 1.71 -12.55 23.65
N ILE A 509 0.95 -13.54 24.13
CA ILE A 509 -0.17 -13.30 25.04
C ILE A 509 0.36 -12.75 26.38
N ALA A 510 1.46 -13.31 26.89
CA ALA A 510 2.09 -12.78 28.10
C ALA A 510 2.52 -11.31 27.96
N LEU A 511 3.00 -10.90 26.77
CA LEU A 511 3.29 -9.49 26.48
C LEU A 511 2.01 -8.63 26.46
N LEU A 512 0.91 -9.13 25.89
CA LEU A 512 -0.37 -8.44 25.92
C LEU A 512 -0.89 -8.29 27.35
N MET A 513 -0.77 -9.33 28.18
CA MET A 513 -1.13 -9.28 29.59
C MET A 513 -0.28 -8.26 30.37
N GLN A 514 1.01 -8.16 30.07
CA GLN A 514 1.86 -7.12 30.63
C GLN A 514 1.40 -5.71 30.25
N GLN A 515 0.92 -5.51 29.01
CA GLN A 515 0.41 -4.20 28.56
C GLN A 515 -0.86 -3.76 29.32
N VAL A 516 -1.72 -4.70 29.69
CA VAL A 516 -2.91 -4.41 30.50
C VAL A 516 -2.64 -4.41 32.00
N GLY A 517 -1.37 -4.45 32.41
CA GLY A 517 -0.93 -4.30 33.79
C GLY A 517 -0.89 -5.60 34.62
N ARG A 518 -1.05 -6.76 33.96
CA ARG A 518 -0.97 -8.09 34.63
C ARG A 518 0.14 -8.94 34.00
N PRO A 519 1.41 -8.71 34.32
CA PRO A 519 2.47 -9.61 33.87
C PRO A 519 2.26 -11.01 34.46
N CYS A 520 2.41 -12.04 33.66
CA CYS A 520 2.28 -13.42 34.05
C CYS A 520 3.47 -14.26 33.59
N ALA A 521 3.89 -15.21 34.40
CA ALA A 521 4.78 -16.26 33.97
C ALA A 521 3.98 -17.31 33.18
N LEU A 522 4.54 -17.80 32.08
CA LEU A 522 3.90 -18.90 31.35
C LEU A 522 4.02 -20.21 32.11
N ALA A 523 3.01 -21.04 31.98
CA ALA A 523 3.03 -22.43 32.42
C ALA A 523 4.19 -23.20 31.76
N ASP A 524 4.73 -24.17 32.45
CA ASP A 524 5.73 -25.07 31.85
C ASP A 524 5.09 -26.00 30.79
N ALA A 525 5.91 -26.80 30.12
CA ALA A 525 5.43 -27.64 29.03
C ALA A 525 4.40 -28.68 29.51
N ASP A 526 4.61 -29.30 30.68
CA ASP A 526 3.72 -30.33 31.21
C ASP A 526 2.36 -29.73 31.61
N GLN A 527 2.36 -28.56 32.23
CA GLN A 527 1.16 -27.81 32.60
C GLN A 527 0.39 -27.34 31.36
N GLN A 528 1.12 -26.87 30.31
CA GLN A 528 0.48 -26.44 29.09
C GLN A 528 -0.12 -27.60 28.30
N ASP A 529 0.56 -28.75 28.22
CA ASP A 529 0.05 -29.97 27.59
C ASP A 529 -1.20 -30.50 28.32
N ALA A 530 -1.22 -30.40 29.64
CA ALA A 530 -2.41 -30.74 30.45
C ALA A 530 -3.57 -29.78 30.11
N ALA A 531 -3.30 -28.49 30.01
CA ALA A 531 -4.30 -27.49 29.67
C ALA A 531 -4.85 -27.69 28.23
N ASP A 532 -3.98 -27.97 27.27
CA ASP A 532 -4.35 -28.24 25.88
C ASP A 532 -5.21 -29.51 25.78
N THR A 533 -4.88 -30.56 26.57
CA THR A 533 -5.68 -31.80 26.68
C THR A 533 -7.08 -31.53 27.21
N LEU A 534 -7.23 -30.72 28.26
CA LEU A 534 -8.53 -30.32 28.79
C LEU A 534 -9.37 -29.56 27.77
N ALA A 535 -8.71 -28.66 27.00
CA ALA A 535 -9.38 -27.89 25.97
C ALA A 535 -9.84 -28.77 24.78
N GLU A 536 -9.02 -29.71 24.34
CA GLU A 536 -9.37 -30.66 23.29
C GLU A 536 -10.51 -31.61 23.70
N ALA A 537 -10.55 -32.00 24.99
CA ALA A 537 -11.64 -32.81 25.52
C ALA A 537 -12.95 -32.02 25.73
N GLY A 538 -12.91 -30.68 25.60
CA GLY A 538 -14.03 -29.80 25.90
C GLY A 538 -14.35 -29.68 27.41
N GLU A 539 -13.40 -30.06 28.25
CA GLU A 539 -13.54 -30.04 29.73
C GLU A 539 -12.94 -28.79 30.37
N ALA A 540 -12.18 -27.98 29.59
CA ALA A 540 -11.60 -26.72 30.06
C ALA A 540 -12.72 -25.70 30.37
N PRO A 541 -12.85 -25.19 31.62
CA PRO A 541 -13.81 -24.15 31.90
C PRO A 541 -13.57 -22.88 31.07
N VAL A 542 -14.63 -22.22 30.63
CA VAL A 542 -14.54 -20.92 29.94
C VAL A 542 -14.08 -19.85 30.94
N GLY A 543 -13.16 -18.97 30.51
CA GLY A 543 -12.60 -17.95 31.39
C GLY A 543 -11.38 -18.44 32.16
N VAL A 544 -11.16 -17.91 33.36
CA VAL A 544 -10.01 -18.25 34.20
C VAL A 544 -10.41 -19.28 35.28
N SER A 545 -9.59 -20.29 35.42
CA SER A 545 -9.78 -21.32 36.45
C SER A 545 -8.46 -21.74 37.10
N LEU A 546 -8.51 -22.10 38.40
CA LEU A 546 -7.35 -22.64 39.11
C LEU A 546 -7.25 -24.14 38.86
N GLN A 547 -6.08 -24.59 38.46
CA GLN A 547 -5.69 -25.99 38.29
C GLN A 547 -4.59 -26.35 39.29
N ASP A 548 -4.11 -27.58 39.25
CA ASP A 548 -3.04 -28.05 40.15
C ASP A 548 -1.73 -27.31 39.88
N GLY A 549 -1.52 -26.18 40.58
CA GLY A 549 -0.28 -25.41 40.56
C GLY A 549 -0.17 -24.40 39.44
N TYR A 550 -1.22 -24.15 38.63
CA TYR A 550 -1.25 -23.12 37.60
C TYR A 550 -2.66 -22.56 37.36
N LEU A 551 -2.75 -21.44 36.67
CA LEU A 551 -4.01 -20.85 36.23
C LEU A 551 -4.23 -21.18 34.75
N LEU A 552 -5.43 -21.68 34.44
CA LEU A 552 -5.86 -21.95 33.05
C LEU A 552 -6.74 -20.80 32.58
N VAL A 553 -6.39 -20.22 31.42
CA VAL A 553 -7.20 -19.24 30.69
C VAL A 553 -7.70 -19.89 29.42
N ASN A 554 -9.01 -20.13 29.36
CA ASN A 554 -9.65 -20.66 28.13
C ASN A 554 -10.47 -19.58 27.47
N PHE A 555 -10.03 -19.16 26.27
CA PHE A 555 -10.71 -18.16 25.46
C PHE A 555 -11.89 -18.70 24.64
N THR A 556 -12.09 -20.02 24.55
CA THR A 556 -13.17 -20.61 23.74
C THR A 556 -14.54 -20.20 24.31
N GLY A 557 -15.33 -19.51 23.48
CA GLY A 557 -16.63 -19.01 23.89
C GLY A 557 -16.61 -17.86 24.90
N TRP A 558 -15.42 -17.34 25.23
CA TRP A 558 -15.31 -16.21 26.16
C TRP A 558 -15.39 -14.88 25.41
N THR A 559 -16.27 -14.00 25.88
CA THR A 559 -16.53 -12.69 25.29
C THR A 559 -16.13 -11.57 26.24
N ALA A 560 -15.85 -10.40 25.66
CA ALA A 560 -15.51 -9.20 26.44
C ALA A 560 -16.72 -8.55 27.14
N GLU A 561 -17.94 -9.04 26.88
CA GLU A 561 -19.20 -8.54 27.44
C GLU A 561 -19.53 -9.19 28.81
#